data_09e3f677ba0a639c5ca33dd345c93cdd
#
_entry.id   09e3f677ba0a639c5ca33dd345c93cdd
#
_cell.length_a   1.000
_cell.length_b   1.000
_cell.length_c   1.000
_cell.angle_alpha   90.00
_cell.angle_beta   90.00
_cell.angle_gamma   90.00
#
_symmetry.space_group_name_H-M   'P 1'
#
loop_
_entity.id
_entity.type
_entity.pdbx_description
1 polymer ?
#
loop_
_entity_poly.entity_id
_entity_poly.type
_entity_poly.pdbx_seq_one_letter_code
_entity_poly.pdbx_strand_id
1 'polypeptide(L)'
;MKALFFSIFILVVLAMSITQGHATNYYVSQESGNDKRTFGEAQNPATPWKSIDKINSLFNYLKAGDAILFNRGETFYGTLHIKASGSTTSPIKIGAYGSGAKPVITSLKAVNGWKAIGNGIYESSSSINTSTVQVLLINGKIHELGRYPNSNAGNEGYLKIEEVSGNYLLSSSQLSGSPSWKGGEVVIKKNQWVIDTHQISSHSGNQIRYNGSISAYTAEKEFGFFIQNHIKTLDTFGEWYFNPSTKKMNVYFGNSNPSSMKVEVSTLANLLTKDYRDENITIENIHFKGANNDAIELKGGR
;
A
#
# COMPACT_ATOMS: atom_id res chain seq x y z
N MET A 1 -74.04 -16.86 53.21
CA MET A 1 -73.66 -15.88 52.21
C MET A 1 -72.13 -15.98 52.06
N LYS A 2 -71.64 -16.59 50.95
CA LYS A 2 -70.25 -16.72 50.64
C LYS A 2 -69.91 -15.66 49.58
N ALA A 3 -69.05 -14.69 49.89
CA ALA A 3 -68.59 -13.69 48.95
C ALA A 3 -67.41 -14.28 48.09
N LEU A 4 -67.60 -14.25 46.78
CA LEU A 4 -66.62 -14.68 45.81
C LEU A 4 -65.76 -13.49 45.46
N PHE A 5 -64.48 -13.51 45.81
CA PHE A 5 -63.49 -12.53 45.33
C PHE A 5 -62.94 -12.94 43.96
N PHE A 6 -63.24 -12.15 42.94
CA PHE A 6 -62.68 -12.30 41.61
C PHE A 6 -61.41 -11.43 41.56
N SER A 7 -60.23 -12.05 41.55
CA SER A 7 -58.94 -11.37 41.28
C SER A 7 -58.72 -11.25 39.80
N ILE A 8 -58.78 -10.04 39.25
CA ILE A 8 -58.38 -9.73 37.88
C ILE A 8 -56.87 -9.57 37.84
N PHE A 9 -56.17 -10.50 37.20
CA PHE A 9 -54.75 -10.42 36.94
C PHE A 9 -54.56 -9.63 35.61
N ILE A 10 -54.17 -8.36 35.68
CA ILE A 10 -53.81 -7.56 34.51
C ILE A 10 -52.40 -7.93 34.10
N LEU A 11 -52.27 -8.71 33.03
CA LEU A 11 -50.99 -9.03 32.41
C LEU A 11 -50.53 -7.82 31.52
N VAL A 12 -49.66 -6.99 32.07
CA VAL A 12 -49.02 -5.91 31.31
C VAL A 12 -47.92 -6.54 30.44
N VAL A 13 -48.21 -6.82 29.19
CA VAL A 13 -47.22 -7.21 28.21
C VAL A 13 -46.46 -5.92 27.78
N LEU A 14 -45.27 -5.72 28.33
CA LEU A 14 -44.35 -4.70 27.86
C LEU A 14 -43.83 -5.12 26.48
N ALA A 15 -44.46 -4.62 25.42
CA ALA A 15 -43.91 -4.76 24.07
C ALA A 15 -42.61 -3.94 24.00
N MET A 16 -41.46 -4.57 24.27
CA MET A 16 -40.18 -4.02 23.88
C MET A 16 -40.16 -3.91 22.35
N SER A 17 -40.42 -2.73 21.83
CA SER A 17 -40.14 -2.39 20.44
C SER A 17 -38.67 -2.53 20.23
N ILE A 18 -38.21 -3.69 19.77
CA ILE A 18 -36.85 -3.84 19.20
C ILE A 18 -36.87 -2.98 17.95
N THR A 19 -36.36 -1.76 18.05
CA THR A 19 -36.01 -0.98 16.86
C THR A 19 -34.90 -1.74 16.18
N GLN A 20 -35.24 -2.59 15.22
CA GLN A 20 -34.29 -3.13 14.27
C GLN A 20 -33.68 -1.91 13.57
N GLY A 21 -32.45 -1.59 13.88
CA GLY A 21 -31.69 -0.61 13.13
C GLY A 21 -31.66 -1.08 11.68
N HIS A 22 -32.34 -0.34 10.80
CA HIS A 22 -32.31 -0.64 9.38
C HIS A 22 -30.88 -0.46 8.88
N ALA A 23 -30.35 -1.50 8.22
CA ALA A 23 -29.10 -1.43 7.49
C ALA A 23 -29.14 -0.27 6.48
N THR A 24 -28.17 0.62 6.52
CA THR A 24 -28.15 1.84 5.72
C THR A 24 -27.02 1.77 4.71
N ASN A 25 -27.32 2.10 3.46
CA ASN A 25 -26.29 2.26 2.42
C ASN A 25 -25.84 3.72 2.33
N TYR A 26 -24.54 3.94 2.35
CA TYR A 26 -23.91 5.23 2.11
C TYR A 26 -23.11 5.15 0.81
N TYR A 27 -23.36 6.08 -0.09
CA TYR A 27 -22.79 6.11 -1.43
C TYR A 27 -21.62 7.07 -1.53
N VAL A 28 -20.61 6.68 -2.32
CA VAL A 28 -19.38 7.45 -2.52
C VAL A 28 -19.04 7.50 -4.00
N SER A 29 -18.86 8.70 -4.54
CA SER A 29 -18.45 8.92 -5.93
C SER A 29 -17.43 10.04 -6.00
N GLN A 30 -16.29 9.78 -6.62
CA GLN A 30 -15.24 10.77 -6.83
C GLN A 30 -15.69 11.87 -7.81
N GLU A 31 -16.54 11.51 -8.78
CA GLU A 31 -16.98 12.42 -9.83
C GLU A 31 -18.18 13.29 -9.38
N SER A 32 -19.24 12.68 -8.87
CA SER A 32 -20.48 13.38 -8.50
C SER A 32 -20.62 13.69 -7.00
N GLY A 33 -19.66 13.23 -6.18
CA GLY A 33 -19.69 13.32 -4.73
C GLY A 33 -19.40 14.72 -4.18
N ASN A 34 -19.88 14.95 -2.94
CA ASN A 34 -19.62 16.18 -2.19
C ASN A 34 -19.54 15.87 -0.69
N ASP A 35 -18.38 16.13 -0.07
CA ASP A 35 -18.12 15.83 1.33
C ASP A 35 -18.82 16.74 2.34
N LYS A 36 -19.47 17.81 1.88
CA LYS A 36 -20.34 18.66 2.71
C LYS A 36 -21.70 18.01 3.01
N ARG A 37 -22.06 16.96 2.28
CA ARG A 37 -23.34 16.25 2.45
C ARG A 37 -23.42 15.55 3.81
N THR A 38 -24.63 15.57 4.35
CA THR A 38 -24.99 14.89 5.60
C THR A 38 -25.08 13.37 5.41
N PHE A 39 -25.24 12.63 6.49
CA PHE A 39 -25.53 11.20 6.46
C PHE A 39 -26.81 10.89 5.66
N GLY A 40 -27.88 11.65 5.89
CA GLY A 40 -29.16 11.44 5.20
C GLY A 40 -29.05 11.63 3.68
N GLU A 41 -28.33 12.66 3.25
CA GLU A 41 -28.12 12.91 1.81
C GLU A 41 -27.30 11.81 1.15
N ALA A 42 -26.27 11.30 1.82
CA ALA A 42 -25.40 10.26 1.27
C ALA A 42 -26.05 8.87 1.18
N GLN A 43 -27.26 8.71 1.71
CA GLN A 43 -28.07 7.48 1.53
C GLN A 43 -28.73 7.40 0.13
N ASN A 44 -28.64 8.46 -0.65
CA ASN A 44 -29.13 8.49 -2.01
C ASN A 44 -27.95 8.43 -3.00
N PRO A 45 -27.91 7.49 -3.95
CA PRO A 45 -26.81 7.39 -4.94
C PRO A 45 -26.69 8.63 -5.84
N ALA A 46 -27.73 9.49 -5.94
CA ALA A 46 -27.64 10.76 -6.65
C ALA A 46 -26.93 11.86 -5.85
N THR A 47 -26.79 11.68 -4.54
CA THR A 47 -26.15 12.66 -3.64
C THR A 47 -25.05 12.02 -2.78
N PRO A 48 -24.04 11.35 -3.37
CA PRO A 48 -23.01 10.59 -2.64
C PRO A 48 -22.00 11.53 -1.95
N TRP A 49 -21.27 11.01 -0.97
CA TRP A 49 -20.00 11.58 -0.52
C TRP A 49 -18.93 11.47 -1.60
N LYS A 50 -17.79 12.16 -1.41
CA LYS A 50 -16.74 12.20 -2.43
C LYS A 50 -15.49 11.37 -2.09
N SER A 51 -14.99 11.49 -0.87
CA SER A 51 -13.64 11.05 -0.55
C SER A 51 -13.57 9.96 0.51
N ILE A 52 -12.46 9.23 0.52
CA ILE A 52 -12.10 8.31 1.61
C ILE A 52 -11.91 9.06 2.92
N ASP A 53 -11.38 10.28 2.91
CA ASP A 53 -11.20 11.11 4.11
C ASP A 53 -12.55 11.42 4.78
N LYS A 54 -13.59 11.70 4.00
CA LYS A 54 -14.94 11.87 4.52
C LYS A 54 -15.44 10.61 5.20
N ILE A 55 -15.25 9.45 4.57
CA ILE A 55 -15.64 8.15 5.17
C ILE A 55 -14.90 7.94 6.48
N ASN A 56 -13.58 8.14 6.50
CA ASN A 56 -12.76 7.98 7.70
C ASN A 56 -13.20 8.85 8.86
N SER A 57 -13.65 10.08 8.58
CA SER A 57 -14.16 11.00 9.60
C SER A 57 -15.49 10.57 10.21
N LEU A 58 -16.23 9.72 9.53
CA LEU A 58 -17.58 9.29 9.91
C LEU A 58 -17.66 7.80 10.27
N PHE A 59 -16.59 7.03 10.07
CA PHE A 59 -16.63 5.57 10.20
C PHE A 59 -17.11 5.09 11.58
N ASN A 60 -16.76 5.79 12.65
CA ASN A 60 -17.19 5.47 14.01
C ASN A 60 -18.71 5.57 14.24
N TYR A 61 -19.45 6.21 13.34
CA TYR A 61 -20.91 6.37 13.43
C TYR A 61 -21.67 5.27 12.69
N LEU A 62 -20.95 4.42 11.94
CA LEU A 62 -21.57 3.26 11.26
C LEU A 62 -22.03 2.24 12.28
N LYS A 63 -23.14 1.59 11.96
CA LYS A 63 -23.77 0.54 12.76
C LYS A 63 -23.69 -0.80 12.07
N ALA A 64 -23.91 -1.85 12.83
CA ALA A 64 -24.02 -3.20 12.30
C ALA A 64 -25.08 -3.26 11.17
N GLY A 65 -24.67 -3.78 10.01
CA GLY A 65 -25.48 -3.87 8.79
C GLY A 65 -25.32 -2.70 7.82
N ASP A 66 -24.72 -1.57 8.23
CA ASP A 66 -24.46 -0.45 7.33
C ASP A 66 -23.49 -0.82 6.20
N ALA A 67 -23.59 -0.13 5.07
CA ALA A 67 -22.71 -0.33 3.93
C ALA A 67 -22.13 0.98 3.41
N ILE A 68 -20.82 0.98 3.11
CA ILE A 68 -20.14 2.00 2.30
C ILE A 68 -20.00 1.45 0.90
N LEU A 69 -20.58 2.12 -0.07
CA LEU A 69 -20.62 1.68 -1.47
C LEU A 69 -19.93 2.70 -2.37
N PHE A 70 -18.84 2.27 -3.01
CA PHE A 70 -18.07 3.06 -3.96
C PHE A 70 -18.64 2.91 -5.38
N ASN A 71 -18.71 4.02 -6.13
CA ASN A 71 -19.20 3.98 -7.51
C ASN A 71 -18.23 3.22 -8.42
N ARG A 72 -18.77 2.29 -9.20
CA ARG A 72 -17.98 1.52 -10.18
C ARG A 72 -17.42 2.41 -11.27
N GLY A 73 -16.25 2.01 -11.80
CA GLY A 73 -15.52 2.77 -12.82
C GLY A 73 -14.63 3.88 -12.28
N GLU A 74 -14.78 4.26 -11.01
CA GLU A 74 -14.05 5.38 -10.42
C GLU A 74 -12.83 4.95 -9.60
N THR A 75 -11.92 5.92 -9.38
CA THR A 75 -10.68 5.72 -8.61
C THR A 75 -10.66 6.67 -7.42
N PHE A 76 -10.42 6.11 -6.24
CA PHE A 76 -10.40 6.81 -4.96
C PHE A 76 -8.99 6.75 -4.37
N TYR A 77 -8.41 7.91 -4.12
CA TYR A 77 -7.10 8.02 -3.48
C TYR A 77 -7.26 8.11 -1.97
N GLY A 78 -6.55 7.27 -1.23
CA GLY A 78 -6.52 7.31 0.24
C GLY A 78 -6.37 5.95 0.90
N THR A 79 -6.21 5.95 2.22
CA THR A 79 -6.28 4.77 3.09
C THR A 79 -7.62 4.75 3.80
N LEU A 80 -8.39 3.69 3.62
CA LEU A 80 -9.63 3.46 4.36
C LEU A 80 -9.33 2.85 5.73
N HIS A 81 -9.74 3.53 6.80
CA HIS A 81 -9.55 3.08 8.17
C HIS A 81 -10.86 2.51 8.73
N ILE A 82 -10.88 1.21 8.96
CA ILE A 82 -12.01 0.54 9.62
C ILE A 82 -11.97 0.92 11.11
N LYS A 83 -13.07 1.49 11.63
CA LYS A 83 -13.16 2.00 13.01
C LYS A 83 -14.49 1.67 13.69
N ALA A 84 -15.23 0.72 13.16
CA ALA A 84 -16.47 0.23 13.73
C ALA A 84 -16.66 -1.23 13.40
N SER A 85 -17.41 -1.93 14.23
CA SER A 85 -17.73 -3.36 14.07
C SER A 85 -19.15 -3.56 13.62
N GLY A 86 -19.36 -4.56 12.77
CA GLY A 86 -20.67 -5.13 12.53
C GLY A 86 -21.05 -6.15 13.60
N SER A 87 -21.99 -7.02 13.26
CA SER A 87 -22.31 -8.23 14.02
C SER A 87 -22.21 -9.46 13.13
N THR A 88 -22.19 -10.63 13.72
CA THR A 88 -22.15 -11.90 12.96
C THR A 88 -23.32 -12.05 11.98
N THR A 89 -24.48 -11.52 12.33
CA THR A 89 -25.70 -11.56 11.48
C THR A 89 -25.88 -10.31 10.61
N SER A 90 -25.13 -9.23 10.91
CA SER A 90 -25.24 -7.93 10.24
C SER A 90 -23.87 -7.28 10.13
N PRO A 91 -22.95 -7.81 9.29
CA PRO A 91 -21.62 -7.22 9.11
C PRO A 91 -21.72 -5.82 8.49
N ILE A 92 -20.77 -4.94 8.79
CA ILE A 92 -20.58 -3.71 8.01
C ILE A 92 -19.97 -4.09 6.66
N LYS A 93 -20.56 -3.59 5.59
CA LYS A 93 -20.11 -3.87 4.22
C LYS A 93 -19.34 -2.71 3.63
N ILE A 94 -18.22 -3.02 2.97
CA ILE A 94 -17.48 -2.12 2.08
C ILE A 94 -17.54 -2.73 0.69
N GLY A 95 -18.22 -2.06 -0.23
CA GLY A 95 -18.54 -2.65 -1.53
C GLY A 95 -18.66 -1.60 -2.63
N ALA A 96 -19.36 -1.97 -3.69
CA ALA A 96 -19.53 -1.15 -4.87
C ALA A 96 -21.00 -1.04 -5.28
N TYR A 97 -21.36 0.08 -5.94
CA TYR A 97 -22.65 0.29 -6.57
C TYR A 97 -22.49 0.76 -8.02
N GLY A 98 -23.59 0.82 -8.76
CA GLY A 98 -23.59 1.19 -10.17
C GLY A 98 -23.14 0.05 -11.09
N SER A 99 -22.73 0.40 -12.31
CA SER A 99 -22.31 -0.56 -13.35
C SER A 99 -20.88 -0.28 -13.81
N GLY A 100 -20.22 -1.28 -14.42
CA GLY A 100 -18.88 -1.15 -14.96
C GLY A 100 -17.81 -1.84 -14.11
N ALA A 101 -16.54 -1.42 -14.29
CA ALA A 101 -15.38 -1.98 -13.61
C ALA A 101 -15.47 -1.78 -12.09
N LYS A 102 -14.80 -2.64 -11.32
CA LYS A 102 -14.68 -2.45 -9.87
C LYS A 102 -14.07 -1.09 -9.55
N PRO A 103 -14.57 -0.36 -8.53
CA PRO A 103 -13.92 0.86 -8.05
C PRO A 103 -12.51 0.55 -7.55
N VAL A 104 -11.60 1.47 -7.75
CA VAL A 104 -10.18 1.32 -7.37
C VAL A 104 -9.87 2.20 -6.18
N ILE A 105 -9.41 1.62 -5.07
CA ILE A 105 -8.77 2.36 -3.98
C ILE A 105 -7.27 2.31 -4.20
N THR A 106 -6.60 3.47 -4.20
CA THR A 106 -5.19 3.57 -4.61
C THR A 106 -4.39 4.58 -3.81
N SER A 107 -3.07 4.38 -3.76
CA SER A 107 -2.09 5.38 -3.35
C SER A 107 -1.32 5.98 -4.52
N LEU A 108 -1.61 5.55 -5.75
CA LEU A 108 -0.87 5.97 -6.93
C LEU A 108 -1.11 7.46 -7.22
N LYS A 109 -0.01 8.19 -7.42
CA LYS A 109 -0.02 9.57 -7.91
C LYS A 109 0.79 9.69 -9.18
N ALA A 110 0.29 10.48 -10.11
CA ALA A 110 1.02 10.81 -11.33
C ALA A 110 2.28 11.62 -11.01
N VAL A 111 3.37 11.28 -11.69
CA VAL A 111 4.64 12.02 -11.67
C VAL A 111 4.86 12.62 -13.05
N ASN A 112 4.96 13.93 -13.08
CA ASN A 112 5.09 14.70 -14.30
C ASN A 112 6.32 15.60 -14.26
N GLY A 113 6.71 16.11 -15.43
CA GLY A 113 7.83 17.03 -15.56
C GLY A 113 9.17 16.32 -15.32
N TRP A 114 9.77 15.84 -16.38
CA TRP A 114 11.02 15.10 -16.34
C TRP A 114 12.16 15.94 -16.87
N LYS A 115 13.27 15.98 -16.14
CA LYS A 115 14.52 16.63 -16.54
C LYS A 115 15.59 15.58 -16.79
N ALA A 116 16.17 15.54 -17.98
CA ALA A 116 17.30 14.69 -18.27
C ALA A 116 18.50 15.08 -17.39
N ILE A 117 19.13 14.10 -16.75
CA ILE A 117 20.34 14.28 -15.91
C ILE A 117 21.54 13.52 -16.46
N GLY A 118 21.43 12.98 -17.66
CA GLY A 118 22.48 12.25 -18.38
C GLY A 118 22.28 10.73 -18.39
N ASN A 119 22.98 10.07 -19.29
CA ASN A 119 23.01 8.61 -19.43
C ASN A 119 21.61 7.94 -19.54
N GLY A 120 20.65 8.59 -20.17
CA GLY A 120 19.28 8.05 -20.29
C GLY A 120 18.43 8.15 -19.04
N ILE A 121 18.95 8.77 -17.97
CA ILE A 121 18.26 8.94 -16.68
C ILE A 121 17.58 10.31 -16.64
N TYR A 122 16.35 10.32 -16.12
CA TYR A 122 15.55 11.52 -15.92
C TYR A 122 15.12 11.64 -14.46
N GLU A 123 15.14 12.85 -13.94
CA GLU A 123 14.67 13.20 -12.60
C GLU A 123 13.32 13.92 -12.66
N SER A 124 12.39 13.59 -11.75
CA SER A 124 11.12 14.31 -11.64
C SER A 124 11.33 15.77 -11.23
N SER A 125 10.59 16.70 -11.85
CA SER A 125 10.69 18.13 -11.53
C SER A 125 10.22 18.41 -10.10
N SER A 126 9.15 17.78 -9.67
CA SER A 126 8.55 17.95 -8.33
C SER A 126 8.94 16.80 -7.39
N SER A 127 9.02 17.12 -6.10
CA SER A 127 9.15 16.13 -5.04
C SER A 127 7.83 15.37 -4.82
N ILE A 128 7.95 14.13 -4.40
CA ILE A 128 6.83 13.26 -4.02
C ILE A 128 6.63 13.35 -2.51
N ASN A 129 5.41 13.65 -2.07
CA ASN A 129 5.12 13.74 -0.63
C ASN A 129 4.95 12.34 -0.01
N THR A 130 6.07 11.64 0.13
CA THR A 130 6.17 10.34 0.81
C THR A 130 7.59 10.17 1.37
N SER A 131 7.76 9.25 2.30
CA SER A 131 9.07 8.83 2.80
C SER A 131 9.69 7.72 1.94
N THR A 132 8.87 6.92 1.28
CA THR A 132 9.30 5.79 0.45
C THR A 132 8.39 5.62 -0.77
N VAL A 133 8.92 4.99 -1.82
CA VAL A 133 8.19 4.51 -2.98
C VAL A 133 8.53 3.04 -3.16
N GLN A 134 7.53 2.18 -3.34
CA GLN A 134 7.72 0.74 -3.57
C GLN A 134 7.15 0.27 -4.90
N VAL A 135 6.31 1.08 -5.53
CA VAL A 135 5.68 0.76 -6.81
C VAL A 135 5.80 1.93 -7.77
N LEU A 136 6.35 1.67 -8.95
CA LEU A 136 6.31 2.58 -10.08
C LEU A 136 5.62 1.91 -11.26
N LEU A 137 4.69 2.63 -11.87
CA LEU A 137 4.02 2.22 -13.11
C LEU A 137 4.38 3.17 -14.25
N ILE A 138 4.67 2.61 -15.42
CA ILE A 138 4.74 3.35 -16.69
C ILE A 138 3.65 2.79 -17.59
N ASN A 139 2.71 3.63 -18.00
CA ASN A 139 1.55 3.25 -18.82
C ASN A 139 0.78 2.05 -18.23
N GLY A 140 0.65 2.02 -16.89
CA GLY A 140 -0.08 0.99 -16.16
C GLY A 140 0.67 -0.32 -15.92
N LYS A 141 1.90 -0.48 -16.42
CA LYS A 141 2.77 -1.65 -16.18
C LYS A 141 3.74 -1.36 -15.03
N ILE A 142 3.94 -2.35 -14.15
CA ILE A 142 4.91 -2.29 -13.04
C ILE A 142 6.31 -2.36 -13.63
N HIS A 143 7.20 -1.54 -13.07
CA HIS A 143 8.62 -1.51 -13.36
C HIS A 143 9.44 -1.76 -12.09
N GLU A 144 10.59 -2.40 -12.27
CA GLU A 144 11.45 -2.83 -11.17
C GLU A 144 12.27 -1.66 -10.62
N LEU A 145 12.56 -1.73 -9.32
CA LEU A 145 13.58 -0.90 -8.69
C LEU A 145 14.94 -1.21 -9.34
N GLY A 146 15.72 -0.17 -9.69
CA GLY A 146 17.01 -0.35 -10.31
C GLY A 146 17.92 -1.23 -9.44
N ARG A 147 18.56 -2.24 -10.05
CA ARG A 147 19.42 -3.20 -9.36
C ARG A 147 20.69 -3.53 -10.14
N TYR A 148 21.72 -3.96 -9.43
CA TYR A 148 22.97 -4.46 -9.98
C TYR A 148 23.39 -5.77 -9.32
N PRO A 149 23.65 -6.84 -10.09
CA PRO A 149 23.40 -6.97 -11.53
C PRO A 149 21.90 -6.95 -11.84
N ASN A 150 21.55 -6.73 -13.13
CA ASN A 150 20.16 -6.84 -13.59
C ASN A 150 19.61 -8.25 -13.34
N SER A 151 18.30 -8.37 -13.12
CA SER A 151 17.64 -9.64 -12.78
C SER A 151 17.84 -10.76 -13.81
N ASN A 152 18.06 -10.38 -15.07
CA ASN A 152 18.32 -11.29 -16.19
C ASN A 152 19.81 -11.59 -16.45
N ALA A 153 20.73 -11.06 -15.62
CA ALA A 153 22.15 -11.38 -15.71
C ALA A 153 22.45 -12.81 -15.26
N GLY A 154 23.67 -13.29 -15.52
CA GLY A 154 24.11 -14.61 -15.06
C GLY A 154 23.88 -14.81 -13.55
N ASN A 155 23.71 -16.07 -13.14
CA ASN A 155 23.38 -16.45 -11.75
C ASN A 155 22.09 -15.76 -11.24
N GLU A 156 21.07 -15.67 -12.08
CA GLU A 156 19.76 -15.06 -11.76
C GLU A 156 19.89 -13.61 -11.23
N GLY A 157 20.94 -12.88 -11.66
CA GLY A 157 21.22 -11.52 -11.21
C GLY A 157 21.74 -11.41 -9.77
N TYR A 158 22.39 -12.47 -9.25
CA TYR A 158 23.06 -12.41 -7.96
C TYR A 158 24.60 -12.40 -8.12
N LEU A 159 25.23 -11.55 -7.34
CA LEU A 159 26.67 -11.66 -7.04
C LEU A 159 26.88 -12.70 -5.97
N LYS A 160 28.02 -13.41 -6.01
CA LYS A 160 28.35 -14.46 -5.05
C LYS A 160 28.95 -13.86 -3.78
N ILE A 161 28.55 -14.35 -2.61
CA ILE A 161 29.17 -14.03 -1.33
C ILE A 161 30.41 -14.94 -1.17
N GLU A 162 31.60 -14.35 -1.18
CA GLU A 162 32.86 -15.10 -1.00
C GLU A 162 33.33 -15.07 0.46
N GLU A 163 33.25 -13.91 1.11
CA GLU A 163 33.59 -13.75 2.52
C GLU A 163 32.56 -12.93 3.26
N VAL A 164 32.39 -13.25 4.55
CA VAL A 164 31.51 -12.55 5.48
C VAL A 164 32.25 -12.28 6.78
N SER A 165 32.06 -11.08 7.34
CA SER A 165 32.53 -10.75 8.69
C SER A 165 31.38 -10.16 9.50
N GLY A 166 30.92 -10.95 10.47
CA GLY A 166 29.74 -10.62 11.26
C GLY A 166 28.51 -10.36 10.40
N ASN A 167 27.58 -9.54 10.91
CA ASN A 167 26.36 -9.13 10.19
C ASN A 167 26.48 -7.73 9.60
N TYR A 168 27.64 -7.31 9.16
CA TYR A 168 27.89 -5.94 8.71
C TYR A 168 28.85 -5.80 7.53
N LEU A 169 29.49 -6.88 7.06
CA LEU A 169 30.46 -6.84 5.96
C LEU A 169 30.39 -8.10 5.13
N LEU A 170 30.39 -7.95 3.82
CA LEU A 170 30.59 -9.02 2.86
C LEU A 170 31.61 -8.62 1.78
N SER A 171 32.22 -9.59 1.11
CA SER A 171 33.06 -9.36 -0.05
C SER A 171 32.75 -10.29 -1.21
N SER A 172 33.07 -9.83 -2.39
CA SER A 172 32.95 -10.56 -3.65
C SER A 172 33.97 -10.04 -4.66
N SER A 173 34.70 -10.93 -5.32
CA SER A 173 35.62 -10.58 -6.42
C SER A 173 34.90 -9.97 -7.62
N GLN A 174 33.58 -10.14 -7.70
CA GLN A 174 32.74 -9.53 -8.72
C GLN A 174 32.47 -8.03 -8.49
N LEU A 175 32.91 -7.48 -7.33
CA LEU A 175 32.89 -6.05 -7.04
C LEU A 175 34.26 -5.42 -7.36
N SER A 176 34.26 -4.25 -7.99
CA SER A 176 35.51 -3.57 -8.40
C SER A 176 35.80 -2.27 -7.63
N GLY A 177 34.93 -1.87 -6.71
CA GLY A 177 35.03 -0.60 -6.01
C GLY A 177 34.52 0.61 -6.81
N SER A 178 34.23 0.46 -8.08
CA SER A 178 33.64 1.47 -8.94
C SER A 178 32.50 0.88 -9.77
N PRO A 179 31.30 1.51 -9.80
CA PRO A 179 30.96 2.71 -9.02
C PRO A 179 30.90 2.43 -7.52
N SER A 180 30.99 3.47 -6.68
CA SER A 180 30.72 3.31 -5.26
C SER A 180 29.23 3.10 -5.03
N TRP A 181 28.88 2.06 -4.28
CA TRP A 181 27.51 1.69 -3.92
C TRP A 181 27.05 2.27 -2.58
N LYS A 182 27.88 3.10 -1.95
CA LYS A 182 27.51 3.77 -0.69
C LYS A 182 26.21 4.55 -0.85
N GLY A 183 25.27 4.33 0.07
CA GLY A 183 23.97 4.97 0.07
C GLY A 183 22.87 4.19 -0.68
N GLY A 184 23.23 3.13 -1.41
CA GLY A 184 22.31 2.15 -1.93
C GLY A 184 21.96 1.07 -0.89
N GLU A 185 21.22 0.08 -1.31
CA GLU A 185 20.83 -1.08 -0.50
C GLU A 185 21.53 -2.33 -1.01
N VAL A 186 21.95 -3.20 -0.10
CA VAL A 186 22.35 -4.56 -0.41
C VAL A 186 21.25 -5.51 0.02
N VAL A 187 20.77 -6.33 -0.91
CA VAL A 187 19.82 -7.42 -0.66
C VAL A 187 20.61 -8.70 -0.59
N ILE A 188 20.61 -9.35 0.57
CA ILE A 188 21.43 -10.51 0.88
C ILE A 188 20.53 -11.72 1.08
N LYS A 189 20.70 -12.74 0.24
CA LYS A 189 20.18 -14.07 0.50
C LYS A 189 21.12 -14.71 1.50
N LYS A 190 20.79 -14.65 2.79
CA LYS A 190 21.66 -15.11 3.88
C LYS A 190 21.80 -16.62 3.93
N ASN A 191 20.72 -17.32 3.64
CA ASN A 191 20.63 -18.79 3.56
C ASN A 191 19.45 -19.19 2.65
N GLN A 192 18.97 -20.42 2.75
CA GLN A 192 17.91 -20.95 1.89
C GLN A 192 16.57 -20.21 2.03
N TRP A 193 16.27 -19.62 3.19
CA TRP A 193 14.96 -19.02 3.53
C TRP A 193 14.99 -17.60 4.06
N VAL A 194 16.18 -17.00 4.25
CA VAL A 194 16.30 -15.63 4.78
C VAL A 194 16.88 -14.71 3.73
N ILE A 195 16.13 -13.66 3.40
CA ILE A 195 16.57 -12.52 2.58
C ILE A 195 16.44 -11.27 3.44
N ASP A 196 17.55 -10.55 3.63
CA ASP A 196 17.59 -9.27 4.33
C ASP A 196 18.03 -8.15 3.39
N THR A 197 17.48 -6.96 3.61
CA THR A 197 17.88 -5.73 2.90
C THR A 197 18.52 -4.77 3.89
N HIS A 198 19.69 -4.25 3.56
CA HIS A 198 20.45 -3.35 4.43
C HIS A 198 20.99 -2.15 3.66
N GLN A 199 21.05 -1.00 4.33
CA GLN A 199 21.68 0.19 3.80
C GLN A 199 23.20 0.01 3.71
N ILE A 200 23.80 0.31 2.56
CA ILE A 200 25.25 0.28 2.36
C ILE A 200 25.87 1.52 2.98
N SER A 201 26.65 1.32 4.05
CA SER A 201 27.36 2.41 4.75
C SER A 201 28.69 2.77 4.08
N SER A 202 29.39 1.80 3.50
CA SER A 202 30.59 2.02 2.70
C SER A 202 30.81 0.91 1.68
N HIS A 203 31.54 1.25 0.61
CA HIS A 203 32.02 0.33 -0.41
C HIS A 203 33.49 0.67 -0.72
N SER A 204 34.37 -0.31 -0.68
CA SER A 204 35.79 -0.17 -1.00
C SER A 204 36.34 -1.46 -1.63
N GLY A 205 36.86 -1.35 -2.84
CA GLY A 205 37.36 -2.50 -3.58
C GLY A 205 36.27 -3.55 -3.77
N ASN A 206 36.53 -4.75 -3.28
CA ASN A 206 35.59 -5.87 -3.34
C ASN A 206 34.70 -6.03 -2.10
N GLN A 207 34.69 -5.02 -1.20
CA GLN A 207 33.99 -5.11 0.10
C GLN A 207 32.85 -4.11 0.20
N ILE A 208 31.70 -4.58 0.69
CA ILE A 208 30.56 -3.80 1.11
C ILE A 208 30.38 -3.91 2.61
N ARG A 209 30.31 -2.76 3.28
CA ARG A 209 29.88 -2.66 4.68
C ARG A 209 28.46 -2.14 4.73
N TYR A 210 27.62 -2.75 5.53
CA TYR A 210 26.21 -2.39 5.68
C TYR A 210 25.80 -2.25 7.15
N ASN A 211 24.67 -1.60 7.39
CA ASN A 211 24.19 -1.24 8.72
C ASN A 211 23.33 -2.36 9.31
N GLY A 212 23.79 -2.90 10.44
CA GLY A 212 23.00 -3.75 11.32
C GLY A 212 22.59 -5.09 10.74
N SER A 213 21.96 -5.88 11.59
CA SER A 213 21.27 -7.11 11.19
C SER A 213 19.78 -6.99 11.53
N ILE A 214 18.90 -7.27 10.57
CA ILE A 214 17.45 -7.35 10.79
C ILE A 214 17.08 -8.73 11.35
N SER A 215 17.78 -9.77 10.91
CA SER A 215 17.58 -11.15 11.38
C SER A 215 18.75 -11.61 12.25
N ALA A 216 18.50 -12.63 13.08
CA ALA A 216 19.53 -13.29 13.89
C ALA A 216 20.51 -14.13 13.04
N TYR A 217 20.23 -14.32 11.75
CA TYR A 217 21.03 -15.15 10.87
C TYR A 217 22.21 -14.39 10.28
N THR A 218 23.38 -15.00 10.30
CA THR A 218 24.57 -14.54 9.55
C THR A 218 24.45 -14.99 8.09
N ALA A 219 24.93 -14.17 7.18
CA ALA A 219 25.01 -14.56 5.78
C ALA A 219 26.03 -15.71 5.63
N GLU A 220 25.72 -16.67 4.75
CA GLU A 220 26.59 -17.81 4.46
C GLU A 220 27.32 -17.58 3.14
N LYS A 221 28.56 -18.08 3.05
CA LYS A 221 29.32 -18.11 1.80
C LYS A 221 28.59 -18.96 0.75
N GLU A 222 28.86 -18.70 -0.50
CA GLU A 222 28.26 -19.35 -1.67
C GLU A 222 26.80 -18.92 -1.96
N PHE A 223 26.10 -18.24 -1.02
CA PHE A 223 24.85 -17.58 -1.31
C PHE A 223 25.06 -16.27 -2.10
N GLY A 224 23.98 -15.60 -2.45
CA GLY A 224 24.03 -14.46 -3.34
C GLY A 224 23.57 -13.16 -2.69
N PHE A 225 23.97 -12.07 -3.30
CA PHE A 225 23.45 -10.74 -3.00
C PHE A 225 23.33 -9.91 -4.28
N PHE A 226 22.58 -8.85 -4.21
CA PHE A 226 22.55 -7.83 -5.24
C PHE A 226 22.43 -6.44 -4.61
N ILE A 227 22.68 -5.41 -5.38
CA ILE A 227 22.59 -4.02 -4.95
C ILE A 227 21.38 -3.41 -5.62
N GLN A 228 20.61 -2.61 -4.88
CA GLN A 228 19.45 -1.90 -5.42
C GLN A 228 19.32 -0.49 -4.85
N ASN A 229 18.32 0.22 -5.29
CA ASN A 229 17.94 1.54 -4.77
C ASN A 229 19.10 2.54 -4.76
N HIS A 230 19.82 2.60 -5.87
CA HIS A 230 20.93 3.53 -6.09
C HIS A 230 20.91 4.06 -7.51
N ILE A 231 21.19 5.36 -7.70
CA ILE A 231 21.11 6.00 -9.03
C ILE A 231 22.00 5.33 -10.08
N LYS A 232 23.10 4.68 -9.66
CA LYS A 232 24.04 3.99 -10.57
C LYS A 232 23.59 2.59 -10.99
N THR A 233 22.45 2.13 -10.48
CA THR A 233 21.84 0.86 -10.93
C THR A 233 20.94 1.06 -12.14
N LEU A 234 20.65 2.31 -12.53
CA LEU A 234 19.68 2.63 -13.58
C LEU A 234 20.32 2.50 -14.96
N ASP A 235 20.08 1.41 -15.66
CA ASP A 235 20.63 1.14 -17.00
C ASP A 235 19.64 0.44 -17.96
N THR A 236 18.50 -0.03 -17.45
CA THR A 236 17.44 -0.69 -18.22
C THR A 236 16.16 0.12 -18.19
N PHE A 237 15.42 0.17 -19.33
CA PHE A 237 14.18 0.95 -19.45
C PHE A 237 13.18 0.64 -18.35
N GLY A 238 12.76 1.68 -17.65
CA GLY A 238 11.79 1.63 -16.57
C GLY A 238 12.38 1.39 -15.19
N GLU A 239 13.66 1.04 -15.07
CA GLU A 239 14.32 1.01 -13.76
C GLU A 239 14.27 2.38 -13.10
N TRP A 240 14.05 2.37 -11.79
CA TRP A 240 13.84 3.59 -11.04
C TRP A 240 14.55 3.59 -9.69
N TYR A 241 14.76 4.79 -9.19
CA TYR A 241 15.32 5.09 -7.89
C TYR A 241 14.56 6.26 -7.27
N PHE A 242 14.14 6.13 -6.02
CA PHE A 242 13.57 7.22 -5.23
C PHE A 242 14.65 7.82 -4.33
N ASN A 243 14.97 9.09 -4.54
CA ASN A 243 15.92 9.80 -3.70
C ASN A 243 15.24 10.28 -2.41
N PRO A 244 15.54 9.68 -1.23
CA PRO A 244 14.85 10.02 0.01
C PRO A 244 15.18 11.44 0.52
N SER A 245 16.31 12.01 0.11
CA SER A 245 16.73 13.34 0.53
C SER A 245 16.02 14.46 -0.24
N THR A 246 15.92 14.31 -1.57
CA THR A 246 15.23 15.28 -2.43
C THR A 246 13.74 14.93 -2.63
N LYS A 247 13.36 13.71 -2.27
CA LYS A 247 12.03 13.12 -2.52
C LYS A 247 11.63 13.10 -3.98
N LYS A 248 12.62 12.95 -4.87
CA LYS A 248 12.41 12.90 -6.32
C LYS A 248 12.60 11.50 -6.87
N MET A 249 11.85 11.21 -7.94
CA MET A 249 12.03 10.00 -8.72
C MET A 249 13.14 10.20 -9.75
N ASN A 250 13.96 9.18 -9.92
CA ASN A 250 14.90 9.04 -11.01
C ASN A 250 14.52 7.76 -11.77
N VAL A 251 14.36 7.86 -13.08
CA VAL A 251 13.93 6.74 -13.92
C VAL A 251 14.81 6.68 -15.17
N TYR A 252 15.20 5.49 -15.55
CA TYR A 252 15.88 5.28 -16.82
C TYR A 252 14.85 5.16 -17.95
N PHE A 253 14.78 6.16 -18.80
CA PHE A 253 13.96 6.14 -20.02
C PHE A 253 14.78 5.89 -21.28
N GLY A 254 16.12 5.85 -21.18
CA GLY A 254 17.01 5.75 -22.31
C GLY A 254 16.80 6.88 -23.31
N ASN A 255 16.51 6.52 -24.54
CA ASN A 255 16.20 7.48 -25.62
C ASN A 255 14.70 7.81 -25.75
N SER A 256 13.86 7.26 -24.87
CA SER A 256 12.41 7.48 -24.93
C SER A 256 12.03 8.82 -24.32
N ASN A 257 10.96 9.45 -24.85
CA ASN A 257 10.45 10.70 -24.31
C ASN A 257 9.49 10.44 -23.14
N PRO A 258 9.85 10.77 -21.89
CA PRO A 258 8.99 10.50 -20.75
C PRO A 258 7.71 11.36 -20.72
N SER A 259 7.68 12.49 -21.46
CA SER A 259 6.49 13.35 -21.49
C SER A 259 5.28 12.71 -22.21
N SER A 260 5.51 11.66 -23.02
CA SER A 260 4.45 10.88 -23.65
C SER A 260 3.95 9.70 -22.81
N MET A 261 4.49 9.52 -21.61
CA MET A 261 4.22 8.36 -20.75
C MET A 261 3.45 8.77 -19.51
N LYS A 262 2.46 7.96 -19.12
CA LYS A 262 1.81 8.08 -17.83
C LYS A 262 2.67 7.35 -16.78
N VAL A 263 3.35 8.12 -15.92
CA VAL A 263 4.14 7.56 -14.81
C VAL A 263 3.38 7.78 -13.51
N GLU A 264 3.21 6.73 -12.73
CA GLU A 264 2.51 6.76 -11.44
C GLU A 264 3.35 6.06 -10.37
N VAL A 265 3.34 6.59 -9.16
CA VAL A 265 4.09 6.02 -8.03
C VAL A 265 3.21 5.86 -6.80
N SER A 266 3.49 4.84 -5.98
CA SER A 266 2.81 4.64 -4.70
C SER A 266 3.28 5.66 -3.66
N THR A 267 2.35 6.16 -2.85
CA THR A 267 2.63 7.25 -1.90
C THR A 267 2.07 7.02 -0.48
N LEU A 268 1.26 5.98 -0.28
CA LEU A 268 0.70 5.61 1.03
C LEU A 268 1.17 4.21 1.42
N ALA A 269 1.34 3.99 2.72
CA ALA A 269 1.75 2.69 3.24
C ALA A 269 0.71 1.62 2.94
N ASN A 270 -0.53 1.84 3.35
CA ASN A 270 -1.62 0.87 3.21
C ASN A 270 -2.84 1.51 2.55
N LEU A 271 -3.73 0.72 1.96
CA LEU A 271 -4.96 1.22 1.32
C LEU A 271 -6.21 0.92 2.14
N LEU A 272 -6.15 -0.10 2.98
CA LEU A 272 -7.14 -0.39 4.00
C LEU A 272 -6.44 -0.87 5.26
N THR A 273 -6.86 -0.36 6.42
CA THR A 273 -6.37 -0.81 7.73
C THR A 273 -7.52 -1.12 8.66
N LYS A 274 -7.34 -2.18 9.48
CA LYS A 274 -8.28 -2.58 10.53
C LYS A 274 -7.52 -2.88 11.80
N ASP A 275 -7.95 -2.32 12.92
CA ASP A 275 -7.40 -2.58 14.23
C ASP A 275 -7.99 -3.85 14.89
N TYR A 276 -7.37 -4.29 15.99
CA TYR A 276 -7.70 -5.54 16.70
C TYR A 276 -9.16 -5.67 17.15
N ARG A 277 -9.83 -4.56 17.40
CA ARG A 277 -11.18 -4.52 18.00
C ARG A 277 -12.32 -4.46 17.00
N ASP A 278 -12.00 -4.26 15.72
CA ASP A 278 -13.02 -4.11 14.68
C ASP A 278 -13.31 -5.46 14.04
N GLU A 279 -14.53 -5.94 14.15
CA GLU A 279 -14.94 -7.28 13.73
C GLU A 279 -16.16 -7.23 12.82
N ASN A 280 -16.42 -8.35 12.14
CA ASN A 280 -17.59 -8.55 11.28
C ASN A 280 -17.68 -7.49 10.17
N ILE A 281 -16.63 -7.40 9.37
CA ILE A 281 -16.54 -6.53 8.19
C ILE A 281 -16.52 -7.40 6.94
N THR A 282 -17.33 -7.05 5.96
CA THR A 282 -17.31 -7.66 4.62
C THR A 282 -16.73 -6.66 3.62
N ILE A 283 -15.69 -7.07 2.89
CA ILE A 283 -15.08 -6.27 1.83
C ILE A 283 -15.28 -7.03 0.51
N GLU A 284 -15.98 -6.43 -0.43
CA GLU A 284 -16.29 -7.09 -1.70
C GLU A 284 -16.30 -6.11 -2.88
N ASN A 285 -15.98 -6.62 -4.06
CA ASN A 285 -16.05 -5.85 -5.31
C ASN A 285 -15.21 -4.58 -5.36
N ILE A 286 -14.14 -4.48 -4.59
CA ILE A 286 -13.16 -3.39 -4.60
C ILE A 286 -11.84 -3.90 -5.21
N HIS A 287 -11.15 -3.03 -5.94
CA HIS A 287 -9.80 -3.25 -6.42
C HIS A 287 -8.83 -2.33 -5.64
N PHE A 288 -7.85 -2.90 -4.95
CA PHE A 288 -6.78 -2.17 -4.27
C PHE A 288 -5.54 -2.16 -5.15
N LYS A 289 -4.89 -0.98 -5.30
CA LYS A 289 -3.76 -0.84 -6.24
C LYS A 289 -2.70 0.12 -5.73
N GLY A 290 -1.44 -0.33 -5.66
CA GLY A 290 -0.27 0.50 -5.45
C GLY A 290 -0.06 0.96 -4.01
N ALA A 291 0.03 0.05 -3.04
CA ALA A 291 0.46 0.34 -1.67
C ALA A 291 1.99 0.25 -1.56
N ASN A 292 2.59 1.00 -0.61
CA ASN A 292 4.02 0.87 -0.28
C ASN A 292 4.30 -0.33 0.65
N ASN A 293 3.32 -0.72 1.49
CA ASN A 293 3.38 -1.91 2.32
C ASN A 293 2.27 -2.87 1.89
N ASP A 294 1.17 -2.88 2.62
CA ASP A 294 0.07 -3.80 2.40
C ASP A 294 -1.12 -3.11 1.73
N ALA A 295 -1.68 -3.73 0.69
CA ALA A 295 -2.94 -3.26 0.15
C ALA A 295 -4.04 -3.31 1.22
N ILE A 296 -4.03 -4.35 2.06
CA ILE A 296 -4.96 -4.55 3.18
C ILE A 296 -4.16 -5.01 4.40
N GLU A 297 -4.14 -4.21 5.45
CA GLU A 297 -3.56 -4.56 6.75
C GLU A 297 -4.67 -4.86 7.75
N LEU A 298 -4.75 -6.10 8.21
CA LEU A 298 -5.71 -6.54 9.22
C LEU A 298 -4.96 -6.94 10.49
N LYS A 299 -5.12 -6.16 11.55
CA LYS A 299 -4.55 -6.48 12.86
C LYS A 299 -5.58 -7.24 13.68
N GLY A 300 -5.19 -8.42 14.14
CA GLY A 300 -6.10 -9.32 14.85
C GLY A 300 -7.20 -9.88 13.96
N GLY A 301 -7.76 -10.95 14.37
CA GLY A 301 -8.87 -11.65 13.73
C GLY A 301 -9.16 -12.91 14.51
N ARG A 302 -10.40 -13.22 14.70
CA ARG A 302 -10.88 -14.57 15.08
C ARG A 302 -11.61 -15.14 13.90
#